data_93d0b880226a027a098a341e999bd060
#
_entry.id   93d0b880226a027a098a341e999bd060
#
_cell.length_a   1.000
_cell.length_b   1.000
_cell.length_c   1.000
_cell.angle_alpha   90.00
_cell.angle_beta   90.00
_cell.angle_gamma   90.00
#
_symmetry.space_group_name_H-M   'P 1'
#
loop_
_entity.id
_entity.type
_entity.pdbx_description
1 polymer ?
#
loop_
_entity_poly.entity_id
_entity_poly.type
_entity_poly.pdbx_seq_one_letter_code
_entity_poly.pdbx_strand_id
1 'polypeptide(L)'
;MFKQLRQFSIRMIAGANIATIIILFLIGFSDHLHPERFAMLSNVGLLFPVFLFINLGFLIFWLIFKVRYALIPFMGFIICYVPVREYIPFNIPREAPEGSIKILSYNTWAFAEGEMGEDGVNPIVKYIKEQNADIVCLQEAGHNGDVENQLDSLLYPMYAYRDTTWHLGGGNVIGILSKYPILSKERIPYESAGNLSVAYQL
;
A
#
# COMPACT_ATOMS: atom_id res chain seq x y z
N MET A 1 21.18 -43.01 -23.29
CA MET A 1 21.23 -42.60 -21.88
C MET A 1 21.20 -41.08 -21.73
N PHE A 2 22.16 -40.31 -22.23
CA PHE A 2 22.19 -38.83 -22.08
C PHE A 2 20.96 -38.09 -22.60
N LYS A 3 20.36 -38.48 -23.72
CA LYS A 3 19.17 -37.87 -24.30
C LYS A 3 17.92 -38.07 -23.41
N GLN A 4 17.81 -39.23 -22.81
CA GLN A 4 16.69 -39.56 -21.89
C GLN A 4 16.84 -38.79 -20.58
N LEU A 5 18.06 -38.72 -20.02
CA LEU A 5 18.35 -37.96 -18.81
C LEU A 5 18.04 -36.47 -19.01
N ARG A 6 18.47 -35.89 -20.14
CA ARG A 6 18.15 -34.50 -20.49
C ARG A 6 16.64 -34.24 -20.61
N GLN A 7 15.92 -35.16 -21.25
CA GLN A 7 14.44 -35.03 -21.35
C GLN A 7 13.76 -35.13 -20.00
N PHE A 8 14.21 -36.01 -19.12
CA PHE A 8 13.73 -36.17 -17.77
C PHE A 8 13.95 -34.89 -16.97
N SER A 9 15.17 -34.34 -16.96
CA SER A 9 15.48 -33.06 -16.27
C SER A 9 14.60 -31.90 -16.76
N ILE A 10 14.39 -31.77 -18.09
CA ILE A 10 13.53 -30.74 -18.66
C ILE A 10 12.08 -30.88 -18.14
N ARG A 11 11.54 -32.11 -18.08
CA ARG A 11 10.18 -32.35 -17.58
C ARG A 11 10.06 -32.05 -16.08
N MET A 12 11.08 -32.39 -15.29
CA MET A 12 11.11 -32.06 -13.86
C MET A 12 11.11 -30.55 -13.65
N ILE A 13 11.98 -29.80 -14.36
CA ILE A 13 12.04 -28.33 -14.24
C ILE A 13 10.72 -27.70 -14.71
N ALA A 14 10.12 -28.20 -15.78
CA ALA A 14 8.80 -27.71 -16.22
C ALA A 14 7.70 -28.01 -15.20
N GLY A 15 7.72 -29.19 -14.56
CA GLY A 15 6.81 -29.53 -13.47
C GLY A 15 6.96 -28.61 -12.26
N ALA A 16 8.21 -28.32 -11.85
CA ALA A 16 8.50 -27.37 -10.78
C ALA A 16 7.99 -25.96 -11.12
N ASN A 17 8.15 -25.52 -12.37
CA ASN A 17 7.63 -24.23 -12.80
C ASN A 17 6.08 -24.19 -12.74
N ILE A 18 5.39 -25.25 -13.20
CA ILE A 18 3.93 -25.34 -13.09
C ILE A 18 3.49 -25.28 -11.63
N ALA A 19 4.16 -26.02 -10.74
CA ALA A 19 3.87 -25.98 -9.30
C ALA A 19 4.07 -24.57 -8.74
N THR A 20 5.14 -23.85 -9.14
CA THR A 20 5.36 -22.44 -8.77
C THR A 20 4.19 -21.55 -9.21
N ILE A 21 3.67 -21.74 -10.43
CA ILE A 21 2.52 -20.95 -10.92
C ILE A 21 1.26 -21.24 -10.12
N ILE A 22 1.00 -22.50 -9.78
CA ILE A 22 -0.15 -22.88 -8.93
C ILE A 22 -0.04 -22.20 -7.57
N ILE A 23 1.14 -22.25 -6.94
CA ILE A 23 1.37 -21.60 -5.65
C ILE A 23 1.22 -20.07 -5.79
N LEU A 24 1.81 -19.48 -6.82
CA LEU A 24 1.69 -18.03 -7.10
C LEU A 24 0.23 -17.60 -7.26
N PHE A 25 -0.57 -18.41 -7.95
CA PHE A 25 -2.01 -18.16 -8.11
C PHE A 25 -2.74 -18.22 -6.76
N LEU A 26 -2.55 -19.30 -5.99
CA LEU A 26 -3.20 -19.45 -4.69
C LEU A 26 -2.83 -18.35 -3.70
N ILE A 27 -1.56 -17.95 -3.68
CA ILE A 27 -1.06 -16.87 -2.84
C ILE A 27 -1.58 -15.51 -3.32
N GLY A 28 -1.58 -15.29 -4.63
CA GLY A 28 -2.00 -14.02 -5.24
C GLY A 28 -3.47 -13.68 -5.00
N PHE A 29 -4.31 -14.68 -4.79
CA PHE A 29 -5.73 -14.50 -4.49
C PHE A 29 -6.08 -14.79 -3.02
N SER A 30 -5.09 -14.80 -2.12
CA SER A 30 -5.28 -15.03 -0.69
C SER A 30 -6.04 -13.90 0.03
N ASP A 31 -6.08 -12.70 -0.53
CA ASP A 31 -6.87 -11.57 -0.07
C ASP A 31 -8.39 -11.79 -0.11
N HIS A 32 -8.85 -12.72 -0.97
CA HIS A 32 -10.24 -13.15 -1.04
C HIS A 32 -10.64 -14.11 0.10
N LEU A 33 -9.67 -14.56 0.89
CA LEU A 33 -9.92 -15.43 2.06
C LEU A 33 -10.31 -14.58 3.27
N HIS A 34 -11.43 -14.93 3.91
CA HIS A 34 -11.89 -14.21 5.09
C HIS A 34 -10.93 -14.42 6.27
N PRO A 35 -10.26 -13.38 6.81
CA PRO A 35 -9.21 -13.52 7.83
C PRO A 35 -9.67 -14.21 9.11
N GLU A 36 -10.92 -13.97 9.54
CA GLU A 36 -11.46 -14.59 10.75
C GLU A 36 -11.55 -16.13 10.64
N ARG A 37 -11.77 -16.67 9.43
CA ARG A 37 -11.89 -18.12 9.20
C ARG A 37 -10.58 -18.76 8.81
N PHE A 38 -9.69 -18.00 8.14
CA PHE A 38 -8.48 -18.50 7.51
C PHE A 38 -7.26 -17.62 7.82
N ALA A 39 -7.08 -17.25 9.10
CA ALA A 39 -6.03 -16.32 9.53
C ALA A 39 -4.61 -16.69 9.05
N MET A 40 -4.25 -17.98 9.05
CA MET A 40 -2.95 -18.41 8.54
C MET A 40 -2.84 -18.29 7.02
N LEU A 41 -3.91 -18.61 6.29
CA LEU A 41 -3.90 -18.61 4.83
C LEU A 41 -4.01 -17.18 4.24
N SER A 42 -4.70 -16.27 4.91
CA SER A 42 -4.78 -14.86 4.49
C SER A 42 -3.42 -14.16 4.56
N ASN A 43 -2.54 -14.60 5.48
CA ASN A 43 -1.18 -14.05 5.60
C ASN A 43 -0.18 -14.60 4.58
N VAL A 44 -0.51 -15.69 3.85
CA VAL A 44 0.42 -16.23 2.84
C VAL A 44 0.64 -15.28 1.66
N GLY A 45 -0.24 -14.28 1.48
CA GLY A 45 -0.07 -13.19 0.51
C GLY A 45 1.28 -12.48 0.61
N LEU A 46 1.88 -12.44 1.80
CA LEU A 46 3.22 -11.89 2.02
C LEU A 46 4.33 -12.64 1.25
N LEU A 47 4.09 -13.89 0.86
CA LEU A 47 5.01 -14.68 0.05
C LEU A 47 4.86 -14.43 -1.46
N PHE A 48 3.87 -13.65 -1.87
CA PHE A 48 3.60 -13.36 -3.29
C PHE A 48 4.84 -12.88 -4.05
N PRO A 49 5.61 -11.88 -3.57
CA PRO A 49 6.81 -11.42 -4.27
C PRO A 49 7.85 -12.51 -4.47
N VAL A 50 8.02 -13.41 -3.51
CA VAL A 50 8.99 -14.51 -3.60
C VAL A 50 8.66 -15.42 -4.79
N PHE A 51 7.40 -15.87 -4.88
CA PHE A 51 6.96 -16.75 -5.96
C PHE A 51 6.89 -16.02 -7.31
N LEU A 52 6.61 -14.72 -7.30
CA LEU A 52 6.67 -13.88 -8.49
C LEU A 52 8.09 -13.84 -9.07
N PHE A 53 9.10 -13.62 -8.23
CA PHE A 53 10.51 -13.63 -8.66
C PHE A 53 10.99 -15.03 -9.06
N ILE A 54 10.54 -16.10 -8.41
CA ILE A 54 10.85 -17.47 -8.85
C ILE A 54 10.27 -17.74 -10.25
N ASN A 55 9.02 -17.32 -10.50
CA ASN A 55 8.40 -17.47 -11.84
C ASN A 55 9.16 -16.65 -12.91
N LEU A 56 9.63 -15.45 -12.57
CA LEU A 56 10.48 -14.64 -13.43
C LEU A 56 11.81 -15.35 -13.70
N GLY A 57 12.41 -15.97 -12.69
CA GLY A 57 13.63 -16.77 -12.84
C GLY A 57 13.42 -17.93 -13.80
N PHE A 58 12.29 -18.65 -13.73
CA PHE A 58 11.93 -19.68 -14.70
C PHE A 58 11.76 -19.12 -16.11
N LEU A 59 11.18 -17.92 -16.26
CA LEU A 59 11.03 -17.29 -17.57
C LEU A 59 12.42 -17.03 -18.18
N ILE A 60 13.33 -16.41 -17.44
CA ILE A 60 14.69 -16.13 -17.88
C ILE A 60 15.43 -17.44 -18.22
N PHE A 61 15.33 -18.45 -17.33
CA PHE A 61 15.93 -19.76 -17.55
C PHE A 61 15.47 -20.39 -18.87
N TRP A 62 14.15 -20.41 -19.13
CA TRP A 62 13.61 -21.00 -20.35
C TRP A 62 13.95 -20.21 -21.60
N LEU A 63 14.04 -18.89 -21.53
CA LEU A 63 14.46 -18.04 -22.65
C LEU A 63 15.90 -18.37 -23.07
N ILE A 64 16.79 -18.68 -22.10
CA ILE A 64 18.18 -19.01 -22.36
C ILE A 64 18.31 -20.45 -22.90
N PHE A 65 17.65 -21.41 -22.24
CA PHE A 65 17.94 -22.84 -22.52
C PHE A 65 16.94 -23.50 -23.48
N LYS A 66 15.66 -23.08 -23.44
CA LYS A 66 14.59 -23.70 -24.25
C LYS A 66 13.37 -22.77 -24.40
N VAL A 67 13.45 -21.85 -25.36
CA VAL A 67 12.42 -20.80 -25.56
C VAL A 67 10.98 -21.31 -25.64
N ARG A 68 10.73 -22.51 -26.16
CA ARG A 68 9.38 -23.08 -26.22
C ARG A 68 8.73 -23.29 -24.83
N TYR A 69 9.56 -23.52 -23.80
CA TYR A 69 9.09 -23.70 -22.43
C TYR A 69 8.90 -22.37 -21.70
N ALA A 70 9.40 -21.24 -22.23
CA ALA A 70 9.17 -19.91 -21.71
C ALA A 70 7.68 -19.52 -21.70
N LEU A 71 6.88 -20.19 -22.53
CA LEU A 71 5.43 -20.01 -22.55
C LEU A 71 4.79 -20.40 -21.21
N ILE A 72 5.37 -21.36 -20.46
CA ILE A 72 4.84 -21.83 -19.16
C ILE A 72 4.83 -20.67 -18.15
N PRO A 73 5.99 -20.07 -17.76
CA PRO A 73 6.01 -18.96 -16.81
C PRO A 73 5.33 -17.69 -17.35
N PHE A 74 5.34 -17.49 -18.67
CA PHE A 74 4.61 -16.38 -19.29
C PHE A 74 3.10 -16.50 -19.07
N MET A 75 2.52 -17.70 -19.22
CA MET A 75 1.12 -17.95 -18.88
C MET A 75 0.86 -17.74 -17.39
N GLY A 76 1.83 -18.04 -16.51
CA GLY A 76 1.74 -17.73 -15.10
C GLY A 76 1.51 -16.23 -14.83
N PHE A 77 2.23 -15.34 -15.52
CA PHE A 77 2.03 -13.89 -15.43
C PHE A 77 0.66 -13.45 -15.96
N ILE A 78 0.15 -14.09 -17.01
CA ILE A 78 -1.19 -13.79 -17.54
C ILE A 78 -2.27 -14.22 -16.54
N ILE A 79 -2.19 -15.43 -16.00
CA ILE A 79 -3.16 -15.96 -15.04
C ILE A 79 -3.16 -15.14 -13.75
N CYS A 80 -1.98 -14.71 -13.29
CA CYS A 80 -1.80 -13.90 -12.09
C CYS A 80 -1.75 -12.40 -12.39
N TYR A 81 -2.27 -11.94 -13.53
CA TYR A 81 -2.18 -10.54 -13.95
C TYR A 81 -2.74 -9.56 -12.89
N VAL A 82 -3.89 -9.88 -12.29
CA VAL A 82 -4.53 -9.02 -11.28
C VAL A 82 -3.63 -8.86 -10.06
N PRO A 83 -3.23 -9.93 -9.33
CA PRO A 83 -2.36 -9.78 -8.18
C PRO A 83 -0.97 -9.22 -8.53
N VAL A 84 -0.44 -9.49 -9.74
CA VAL A 84 0.83 -8.87 -10.20
C VAL A 84 0.66 -7.36 -10.31
N ARG A 85 -0.44 -6.88 -10.88
CA ARG A 85 -0.72 -5.46 -11.05
C ARG A 85 -0.99 -4.76 -9.71
N GLU A 86 -1.62 -5.44 -8.77
CA GLU A 86 -1.83 -4.92 -7.41
C GLU A 86 -0.52 -4.79 -6.64
N TYR A 87 0.38 -5.77 -6.78
CA TYR A 87 1.68 -5.75 -6.14
C TYR A 87 2.66 -4.75 -6.79
N ILE A 88 2.62 -4.61 -8.12
CA ILE A 88 3.44 -3.66 -8.89
C ILE A 88 2.49 -2.74 -9.67
N PRO A 89 1.97 -1.69 -9.01
CA PRO A 89 1.03 -0.78 -9.66
C PRO A 89 1.75 0.11 -10.68
N PHE A 90 1.49 -0.10 -11.96
CA PHE A 90 1.90 0.80 -13.02
C PHE A 90 0.81 1.85 -13.24
N ASN A 91 0.94 2.97 -12.58
CA ASN A 91 0.04 4.10 -12.77
C ASN A 91 0.73 5.15 -13.64
N ILE A 92 0.20 5.35 -14.85
CA ILE A 92 0.66 6.45 -15.72
C ILE A 92 -0.04 7.71 -15.22
N PRO A 93 0.70 8.73 -14.75
CA PRO A 93 0.13 10.00 -14.33
C PRO A 93 -0.72 10.59 -15.46
N ARG A 94 -1.89 11.07 -15.12
CA ARG A 94 -2.76 11.81 -16.03
C ARG A 94 -3.04 13.17 -15.42
N GLU A 95 -3.22 14.18 -16.25
CA GLU A 95 -3.72 15.46 -15.77
C GLU A 95 -5.11 15.28 -15.17
N ALA A 96 -5.30 15.88 -13.99
CA ALA A 96 -6.59 15.83 -13.34
C ALA A 96 -7.60 16.65 -14.16
N PRO A 97 -8.84 16.16 -14.36
CA PRO A 97 -9.88 16.97 -14.99
C PRO A 97 -10.11 18.29 -14.25
N GLU A 98 -10.57 19.31 -14.96
CA GLU A 98 -10.94 20.58 -14.36
C GLU A 98 -12.03 20.37 -13.29
N GLY A 99 -11.90 21.03 -12.16
CA GLY A 99 -12.82 20.86 -11.01
C GLY A 99 -12.54 19.63 -10.13
N SER A 100 -11.46 18.90 -10.38
CA SER A 100 -11.06 17.78 -9.48
C SER A 100 -10.67 18.29 -8.10
N ILE A 101 -11.05 17.53 -7.07
CA ILE A 101 -10.63 17.75 -5.68
C ILE A 101 -9.35 16.92 -5.42
N LYS A 102 -8.30 17.58 -4.92
CA LYS A 102 -7.05 16.93 -4.53
C LYS A 102 -7.14 16.46 -3.09
N ILE A 103 -7.06 15.15 -2.88
CA ILE A 103 -7.04 14.53 -1.55
C ILE A 103 -5.66 13.97 -1.27
N LEU A 104 -5.08 14.31 -0.12
CA LEU A 104 -3.85 13.73 0.42
C LEU A 104 -4.21 12.85 1.62
N SER A 105 -3.83 11.58 1.58
CA SER A 105 -3.89 10.68 2.74
C SER A 105 -2.47 10.34 3.16
N TYR A 106 -2.12 10.58 4.43
CA TYR A 106 -0.74 10.49 4.89
C TYR A 106 -0.65 9.99 6.33
N ASN A 107 0.05 8.86 6.53
CA ASN A 107 0.46 8.43 7.86
C ASN A 107 1.70 9.25 8.25
N THR A 108 1.58 10.07 9.29
CA THR A 108 2.63 11.04 9.65
C THR A 108 3.65 10.49 10.63
N TRP A 109 3.39 9.30 11.21
CA TRP A 109 4.24 8.74 12.26
C TRP A 109 4.63 9.81 13.29
N ALA A 110 3.61 10.39 13.93
CA ALA A 110 3.76 11.49 14.88
C ALA A 110 4.58 12.69 14.32
N PHE A 111 4.37 13.02 13.02
CA PHE A 111 5.17 14.01 12.29
C PHE A 111 6.67 13.72 12.33
N ALA A 112 7.06 12.48 11.98
CA ALA A 112 8.42 11.97 12.07
C ALA A 112 8.97 12.12 13.50
N GLU A 113 8.17 11.72 14.51
CA GLU A 113 8.49 11.88 15.95
C GLU A 113 8.85 13.32 16.35
N GLY A 114 8.41 14.30 15.56
CA GLY A 114 8.69 15.71 15.79
C GLY A 114 10.07 16.17 15.32
N GLU A 115 10.78 15.36 14.52
CA GLU A 115 12.08 15.75 13.95
C GLU A 115 11.95 17.01 13.08
N MET A 116 12.93 17.89 13.16
CA MET A 116 13.01 19.12 12.38
C MET A 116 14.05 18.99 11.26
N GLY A 117 13.73 19.53 10.10
CA GLY A 117 14.69 19.64 9.01
C GLY A 117 15.80 20.66 9.28
N GLU A 118 16.79 20.74 8.42
CA GLU A 118 17.91 21.72 8.52
C GLU A 118 17.43 23.18 8.53
N ASP A 119 16.26 23.43 7.93
CA ASP A 119 15.59 24.75 7.88
C ASP A 119 14.73 25.03 9.13
N GLY A 120 14.75 24.15 10.12
CA GLY A 120 13.96 24.25 11.35
C GLY A 120 12.48 23.97 11.15
N VAL A 121 12.06 23.48 9.96
CA VAL A 121 10.68 23.11 9.67
C VAL A 121 10.55 21.59 9.66
N ASN A 122 9.49 21.06 10.27
CA ASN A 122 9.18 19.64 10.18
C ASN A 122 8.94 19.24 8.73
N PRO A 123 9.61 18.20 8.19
CA PRO A 123 9.56 17.85 6.79
C PRO A 123 8.16 17.42 6.32
N ILE A 124 7.34 16.85 7.23
CA ILE A 124 5.97 16.43 6.91
C ILE A 124 5.06 17.66 6.81
N VAL A 125 5.18 18.62 7.72
CA VAL A 125 4.44 19.90 7.66
C VAL A 125 4.76 20.63 6.36
N LYS A 126 6.05 20.70 6.00
CA LYS A 126 6.52 21.30 4.75
C LYS A 126 5.94 20.60 3.52
N TYR A 127 5.99 19.27 3.49
CA TYR A 127 5.43 18.47 2.41
C TYR A 127 3.93 18.69 2.24
N ILE A 128 3.14 18.65 3.33
CA ILE A 128 1.70 18.89 3.28
C ILE A 128 1.40 20.29 2.71
N LYS A 129 2.15 21.30 3.16
CA LYS A 129 2.03 22.68 2.65
C LYS A 129 2.30 22.77 1.15
N GLU A 130 3.38 22.14 0.68
CA GLU A 130 3.77 22.13 -0.75
C GLU A 130 2.74 21.40 -1.61
N GLN A 131 2.14 20.31 -1.08
CA GLN A 131 1.09 19.58 -1.79
C GLN A 131 -0.17 20.41 -2.01
N ASN A 132 -0.48 21.37 -1.12
CA ASN A 132 -1.63 22.24 -1.20
C ASN A 132 -2.93 21.51 -1.59
N ALA A 133 -3.13 20.33 -0.99
CA ALA A 133 -4.32 19.51 -1.25
C ALA A 133 -5.59 20.21 -0.75
N ASP A 134 -6.74 19.84 -1.27
CA ASP A 134 -8.01 20.42 -0.82
C ASP A 134 -8.50 19.79 0.48
N ILE A 135 -8.18 18.49 0.64
CA ILE A 135 -8.45 17.71 1.84
C ILE A 135 -7.19 16.92 2.20
N VAL A 136 -6.80 16.93 3.47
CA VAL A 136 -5.69 16.16 4.01
C VAL A 136 -6.21 15.25 5.12
N CYS A 137 -6.07 13.94 4.95
CA CYS A 137 -6.41 12.92 5.94
C CYS A 137 -5.12 12.42 6.58
N LEU A 138 -4.95 12.65 7.87
CA LEU A 138 -3.74 12.32 8.62
C LEU A 138 -3.98 11.11 9.51
N GLN A 139 -3.09 10.12 9.46
CA GLN A 139 -3.02 9.01 10.40
C GLN A 139 -1.78 9.18 11.27
N GLU A 140 -1.84 8.65 12.49
CA GLU A 140 -0.77 8.79 13.49
C GLU A 140 -0.37 10.25 13.71
N ALA A 141 -1.37 11.14 13.74
CA ALA A 141 -1.19 12.59 13.74
C ALA A 141 -0.90 13.18 15.13
N GLY A 142 -0.46 12.36 16.09
CA GLY A 142 0.06 12.86 17.36
C GLY A 142 1.28 13.76 17.15
N HIS A 143 1.44 14.80 17.95
CA HIS A 143 2.54 15.75 17.79
C HIS A 143 2.92 16.42 19.11
N ASN A 144 4.11 17.02 19.16
CA ASN A 144 4.60 17.84 20.25
C ASN A 144 4.31 19.33 20.02
N GLY A 145 4.64 20.18 21.02
CA GLY A 145 4.36 21.61 20.95
C GLY A 145 5.07 22.35 19.83
N ASP A 146 6.25 21.88 19.40
CA ASP A 146 6.99 22.53 18.31
C ASP A 146 6.32 22.30 16.97
N VAL A 147 5.82 21.08 16.74
CA VAL A 147 5.01 20.76 15.56
C VAL A 147 3.67 21.49 15.61
N GLU A 148 3.02 21.58 16.78
CA GLU A 148 1.76 22.35 16.96
C GLU A 148 1.94 23.79 16.51
N ASN A 149 3.01 24.47 16.92
CA ASN A 149 3.30 25.83 16.51
C ASN A 149 3.47 25.98 14.98
N GLN A 150 4.01 24.94 14.33
CA GLN A 150 4.16 24.93 12.87
C GLN A 150 2.83 24.60 12.16
N LEU A 151 2.01 23.73 12.72
CA LEU A 151 0.65 23.50 12.24
C LEU A 151 -0.15 24.79 12.27
N ASP A 152 -0.12 25.52 13.40
CA ASP A 152 -0.81 26.79 13.57
C ASP A 152 -0.35 27.87 12.58
N SER A 153 0.97 27.97 12.37
CA SER A 153 1.53 29.05 11.54
C SER A 153 1.57 28.74 10.06
N LEU A 154 1.75 27.47 9.66
CA LEU A 154 2.01 27.09 8.27
C LEU A 154 0.85 26.37 7.58
N LEU A 155 0.05 25.58 8.31
CA LEU A 155 -1.03 24.77 7.73
C LEU A 155 -2.42 25.33 8.03
N TYR A 156 -2.70 25.69 9.28
CA TYR A 156 -4.05 26.13 9.64
C TYR A 156 -4.54 27.38 8.91
N PRO A 157 -3.69 28.33 8.50
CA PRO A 157 -4.15 29.41 7.63
C PRO A 157 -4.63 28.96 6.25
N MET A 158 -4.17 27.78 5.78
CA MET A 158 -4.56 27.21 4.48
C MET A 158 -5.86 26.40 4.57
N TYR A 159 -6.21 25.90 5.75
CA TYR A 159 -7.33 24.99 5.99
C TYR A 159 -8.29 25.56 7.03
N ALA A 160 -9.40 26.13 6.54
CA ALA A 160 -10.41 26.76 7.41
C ALA A 160 -11.12 25.77 8.31
N TYR A 161 -11.21 24.49 7.89
CA TYR A 161 -11.91 23.45 8.61
C TYR A 161 -10.94 22.32 8.95
N ARG A 162 -10.92 21.94 10.23
CA ARG A 162 -10.04 20.92 10.75
C ARG A 162 -10.63 20.21 11.95
N ASP A 163 -10.26 18.96 12.14
CA ASP A 163 -10.62 18.19 13.32
C ASP A 163 -9.50 17.20 13.67
N THR A 164 -9.38 16.90 14.94
CA THR A 164 -8.46 15.89 15.45
C THR A 164 -9.21 14.97 16.41
N THR A 165 -9.04 13.66 16.23
CA THR A 165 -9.68 12.64 17.06
C THR A 165 -8.65 11.71 17.67
N TRP A 166 -8.72 11.57 18.98
CA TRP A 166 -7.84 10.74 19.80
C TRP A 166 -8.49 9.40 20.15
N HIS A 167 -7.70 8.36 20.24
CA HIS A 167 -8.15 7.10 20.81
C HIS A 167 -8.35 7.25 22.33
N LEU A 168 -9.46 6.74 22.88
CA LEU A 168 -9.87 6.96 24.28
C LEU A 168 -8.92 6.35 25.33
N GLY A 169 -8.08 5.39 24.97
CA GLY A 169 -7.12 4.73 25.87
C GLY A 169 -5.67 5.15 25.64
N GLY A 170 -5.44 6.25 24.91
CA GLY A 170 -4.14 6.54 24.30
C GLY A 170 -3.94 5.73 23.02
N GLY A 171 -2.95 6.04 22.22
CA GLY A 171 -2.69 5.39 20.94
C GLY A 171 -2.84 6.33 19.76
N ASN A 172 -3.42 5.86 18.67
CA ASN A 172 -3.45 6.61 17.42
C ASN A 172 -4.32 7.85 17.46
N VAL A 173 -3.89 8.84 16.70
CA VAL A 173 -4.57 10.11 16.46
C VAL A 173 -4.86 10.24 14.97
N ILE A 174 -6.09 10.61 14.65
CA ILE A 174 -6.49 10.91 13.27
C ILE A 174 -6.77 12.42 13.18
N GLY A 175 -6.24 13.04 12.13
CA GLY A 175 -6.51 14.44 11.80
C GLY A 175 -7.12 14.58 10.41
N ILE A 176 -7.91 15.63 10.23
CA ILE A 176 -8.36 16.10 8.92
C ILE A 176 -8.13 17.60 8.84
N LEU A 177 -7.58 18.02 7.69
CA LEU A 177 -7.52 19.42 7.30
C LEU A 177 -8.32 19.57 6.01
N SER A 178 -9.19 20.56 5.92
CA SER A 178 -10.06 20.73 4.76
C SER A 178 -10.24 22.21 4.42
N LYS A 179 -10.26 22.51 3.12
CA LYS A 179 -10.70 23.81 2.59
C LYS A 179 -12.23 23.91 2.54
N TYR A 180 -12.93 22.76 2.65
CA TYR A 180 -14.39 22.67 2.63
C TYR A 180 -14.96 22.46 4.03
N PRO A 181 -16.20 22.91 4.28
CA PRO A 181 -16.85 22.72 5.58
C PRO A 181 -16.97 21.26 5.99
N ILE A 182 -16.63 20.94 7.24
CA ILE A 182 -16.94 19.65 7.86
C ILE A 182 -18.36 19.72 8.38
N LEU A 183 -19.29 19.01 7.73
CA LEU A 183 -20.72 19.01 8.04
C LEU A 183 -21.06 18.05 9.17
N SER A 184 -20.43 16.90 9.21
CA SER A 184 -20.61 15.93 10.29
C SER A 184 -19.37 15.07 10.51
N LYS A 185 -19.29 14.49 11.70
CA LYS A 185 -18.23 13.60 12.15
C LYS A 185 -18.86 12.39 12.84
N GLU A 186 -18.47 11.20 12.46
CA GLU A 186 -18.90 9.96 13.08
C GLU A 186 -17.68 9.08 13.40
N ARG A 187 -17.53 8.69 14.66
CA ARG A 187 -16.55 7.70 15.06
C ARG A 187 -17.11 6.31 14.80
N ILE A 188 -16.44 5.51 13.99
CA ILE A 188 -16.85 4.13 13.69
C ILE A 188 -16.45 3.24 14.86
N PRO A 189 -17.43 2.66 15.60
CA PRO A 189 -17.13 1.83 16.76
C PRO A 189 -16.63 0.45 16.33
N TYR A 190 -15.49 0.03 16.87
CA TYR A 190 -14.98 -1.34 16.82
C TYR A 190 -13.95 -1.54 17.95
N GLU A 191 -13.74 -2.79 18.33
CA GLU A 191 -12.76 -3.12 19.36
C GLU A 191 -11.34 -3.06 18.78
N SER A 192 -10.49 -2.25 19.40
CA SER A 192 -9.08 -2.15 19.05
C SER A 192 -8.26 -1.64 20.23
N ALA A 193 -7.04 -2.13 20.37
CA ALA A 193 -6.11 -1.70 21.41
C ALA A 193 -5.62 -0.26 21.24
N GLY A 194 -5.58 0.28 20.01
CA GLY A 194 -5.03 1.62 19.76
C GLY A 194 -5.48 2.25 18.44
N ASN A 195 -6.25 1.54 17.61
CA ASN A 195 -6.72 2.07 16.33
C ASN A 195 -8.09 2.71 16.46
N LEU A 196 -8.34 3.71 15.63
CA LEU A 196 -9.66 4.33 15.50
C LEU A 196 -9.93 4.66 14.03
N SER A 197 -11.22 4.78 13.70
CA SER A 197 -11.67 5.23 12.38
C SER A 197 -12.74 6.30 12.56
N VAL A 198 -12.68 7.31 11.71
CA VAL A 198 -13.62 8.43 11.72
C VAL A 198 -14.10 8.68 10.30
N ALA A 199 -15.41 8.79 10.12
CA ALA A 199 -16.01 9.24 8.89
C ALA A 199 -16.34 10.75 9.00
N TYR A 200 -15.99 11.50 7.98
CA TYR A 200 -16.33 12.92 7.86
C TYR A 200 -17.19 13.15 6.63
N GLN A 201 -18.21 13.94 6.77
CA GLN A 201 -18.99 14.48 5.67
C GLN A 201 -18.55 15.93 5.41
N LEU A 202 -18.22 16.22 4.15
CA LEU A 202 -17.77 17.53 3.68
C LEU A 202 -18.77 18.11 2.71
#